data_257935badc3f3c5b8a43ec09c92eabf5
#
_entry.id   257935badc3f3c5b8a43ec09c92eabf5
#
_cell.length_a   1.000
_cell.length_b   1.000
_cell.length_c   1.000
_cell.angle_alpha   90.00
_cell.angle_beta   90.00
_cell.angle_gamma   90.00
#
_symmetry.space_group_name_H-M   'P 1'
#
loop_
_entity.id
_entity.type
_entity.pdbx_description
1 polymer ?
#
loop_
_entity_poly.entity_id
_entity_poly.type
_entity_poly.pdbx_seq_one_letter_code
_entity_poly.pdbx_strand_id
1 'polypeptide(L)'
;MAVSDNQVEQHDSAQTSPLSPFVILLGYMFVPFSIRLSNTTLYPFFDAVMPLARDINVGAGVAVSLVVVIAALHKPSLLKATPLGVGAVASALVGSTVMEVGLTLGSPVLLCAGAILRSMGTAWTSLLASIACCDLASRWLLAGIPAASFAGYALSWAVASLSEQAALILLAASPLAVYLCCYTSANRLVGEIAEAPAQDGARLMRPASYLPFTNRMFICMFFATAVLGFNLRLGPIEGGAASPFASLFALAALALLGWFGTYIRLYDVTFKAAIVFAVAAFLIMPLRSYLPLAQDLLTVAAACFDTVFALVMIAASTRNRLSAVTVLSWGSVMSTAGSIVGANLGAFVSANAAIDTAFLASATAATALVAYVLFGLSDFSFADTITGIEPVQPLQVPQASDTQRFEDACARVAQSGGLTPRETEVLALLARGRNNAFVQEELTLTRNTVKTYIKHVYAKLNVHSQQELIDLVEKEWEHYH
;
A
#
# COMPACT_ATOMS: atom_id res chain seq x y z
N MET A 1 15.58 27.97 -9.24
CA MET A 1 14.67 27.44 -8.23
C MET A 1 13.17 27.70 -8.56
N ALA A 2 12.85 28.24 -9.73
CA ALA A 2 11.49 28.57 -10.17
C ALA A 2 10.97 27.74 -11.38
N VAL A 3 11.72 26.72 -11.81
CA VAL A 3 11.37 25.88 -12.99
C VAL A 3 10.70 24.56 -12.58
N SER A 4 10.74 24.17 -11.27
CA SER A 4 10.14 22.91 -10.82
C SER A 4 8.65 22.97 -10.50
N ASP A 5 8.10 24.16 -10.21
CA ASP A 5 6.69 24.29 -9.79
C ASP A 5 5.70 24.17 -10.95
N ASN A 6 6.08 24.59 -12.16
CA ASN A 6 5.21 24.49 -13.33
C ASN A 6 5.06 23.07 -13.90
N GLN A 7 5.97 22.15 -13.62
CA GLN A 7 5.83 20.77 -14.06
C GLN A 7 4.94 19.94 -13.14
N VAL A 8 4.82 20.33 -11.88
CA VAL A 8 3.92 19.67 -10.92
C VAL A 8 2.45 20.06 -11.19
N GLU A 9 2.19 21.33 -11.56
CA GLU A 9 0.82 21.77 -11.89
C GLU A 9 0.30 21.23 -13.25
N GLN A 10 1.17 20.98 -14.22
CA GLN A 10 0.75 20.38 -15.50
C GLN A 10 0.43 18.89 -15.42
N HIS A 11 0.95 18.17 -14.41
CA HIS A 11 0.62 16.76 -14.21
C HIS A 11 -0.71 16.55 -13.47
N ASP A 12 -1.19 17.55 -12.72
CA ASP A 12 -2.46 17.50 -11.98
C ASP A 12 -3.71 17.65 -12.90
N SER A 13 -3.54 18.12 -14.13
CA SER A 13 -4.67 18.42 -15.03
C SER A 13 -5.15 17.24 -15.91
N ALA A 14 -4.44 16.11 -15.95
CA ALA A 14 -4.70 15.06 -16.94
C ALA A 14 -5.41 13.78 -16.41
N GLN A 15 -5.70 13.66 -15.10
CA GLN A 15 -6.33 12.46 -14.55
C GLN A 15 -7.42 12.79 -13.53
N THR A 16 -8.54 13.33 -13.98
CA THR A 16 -9.73 13.39 -13.13
C THR A 16 -10.35 12.00 -13.02
N SER A 17 -10.37 11.47 -11.80
CA SER A 17 -11.18 10.30 -11.46
C SER A 17 -12.64 10.56 -11.87
N PRO A 18 -13.35 9.56 -12.43
CA PRO A 18 -14.78 9.69 -12.73
C PRO A 18 -15.62 9.89 -11.47
N LEU A 19 -15.05 9.62 -10.28
CA LEU A 19 -15.69 9.82 -8.98
C LEU A 19 -15.17 11.09 -8.29
N SER A 20 -16.07 11.79 -7.60
CA SER A 20 -15.68 12.88 -6.71
C SER A 20 -14.72 12.37 -5.63
N PRO A 21 -13.64 13.10 -5.29
CA PRO A 21 -12.74 12.77 -4.21
C PRO A 21 -13.45 12.48 -2.88
N PHE A 22 -14.56 13.14 -2.61
CA PHE A 22 -15.39 12.90 -1.43
C PHE A 22 -15.97 11.49 -1.37
N VAL A 23 -16.38 10.91 -2.50
CA VAL A 23 -16.94 9.55 -2.54
C VAL A 23 -15.85 8.53 -2.22
N ILE A 24 -14.65 8.70 -2.76
CA ILE A 24 -13.50 7.82 -2.47
C ILE A 24 -13.13 7.92 -0.98
N LEU A 25 -13.04 9.12 -0.44
CA LEU A 25 -12.72 9.34 0.97
C LEU A 25 -13.82 8.85 1.91
N LEU A 26 -15.08 8.95 1.52
CA LEU A 26 -16.20 8.37 2.24
C LEU A 26 -16.08 6.84 2.31
N GLY A 27 -15.72 6.19 1.20
CA GLY A 27 -15.43 4.76 1.20
C GLY A 27 -14.23 4.39 2.07
N TYR A 28 -13.13 5.14 1.94
CA TYR A 28 -11.92 4.92 2.76
C TYR A 28 -12.17 5.07 4.26
N MET A 29 -13.05 5.99 4.69
CA MET A 29 -13.44 6.20 6.09
C MET A 29 -13.85 4.90 6.80
N PHE A 30 -14.50 3.97 6.08
CA PHE A 30 -14.94 2.70 6.67
C PHE A 30 -13.79 1.73 6.96
N VAL A 31 -12.58 1.95 6.45
CA VAL A 31 -11.39 1.14 6.76
C VAL A 31 -10.94 1.40 8.21
N PRO A 32 -10.54 2.62 8.62
CA PRO A 32 -10.20 2.90 10.01
C PRO A 32 -11.38 2.72 10.97
N PHE A 33 -12.62 2.98 10.53
CA PHE A 33 -13.83 2.65 11.28
C PHE A 33 -13.90 1.17 11.65
N SER A 34 -13.78 0.27 10.66
CA SER A 34 -13.82 -1.18 10.88
C SER A 34 -12.72 -1.68 11.80
N ILE A 35 -11.49 -1.18 11.60
CA ILE A 35 -10.33 -1.57 12.42
C ILE A 35 -10.56 -1.15 13.87
N ARG A 36 -10.96 0.11 14.08
CA ARG A 36 -11.19 0.65 15.43
C ARG A 36 -12.31 -0.09 16.13
N LEU A 37 -13.46 -0.21 15.48
CA LEU A 37 -14.64 -0.85 16.07
C LEU A 37 -14.39 -2.36 16.35
N SER A 38 -13.64 -3.04 15.51
CA SER A 38 -13.22 -4.42 15.78
C SER A 38 -12.37 -4.52 17.05
N ASN A 39 -11.40 -3.63 17.22
CA ASN A 39 -10.53 -3.64 18.41
C ASN A 39 -11.27 -3.27 19.70
N THR A 40 -12.21 -2.33 19.64
CA THR A 40 -12.90 -1.82 20.85
C THR A 40 -14.15 -2.61 21.22
N THR A 41 -14.83 -3.22 20.27
CA THR A 41 -16.13 -3.86 20.51
C THR A 41 -16.10 -5.36 20.19
N LEU A 42 -15.57 -5.77 19.03
CA LEU A 42 -15.69 -7.16 18.57
C LEU A 42 -14.72 -8.11 19.30
N TYR A 43 -13.45 -7.74 19.39
CA TYR A 43 -12.44 -8.64 19.97
C TYR A 43 -12.59 -8.93 21.45
N PRO A 44 -13.11 -8.02 22.32
CA PRO A 44 -13.47 -8.37 23.68
C PRO A 44 -14.49 -9.51 23.78
N PHE A 45 -15.44 -9.63 22.84
CA PHE A 45 -16.36 -10.76 22.79
C PHE A 45 -15.68 -12.07 22.36
N PHE A 46 -14.67 -11.99 21.49
CA PHE A 46 -13.89 -13.17 21.11
C PHE A 46 -13.15 -13.76 22.31
N ASP A 47 -12.61 -12.90 23.16
CA ASP A 47 -11.83 -13.34 24.34
C ASP A 47 -12.70 -14.15 25.31
N ALA A 48 -14.01 -13.88 25.37
CA ALA A 48 -14.96 -14.64 26.19
C ALA A 48 -15.23 -16.07 25.67
N VAL A 49 -15.12 -16.29 24.37
CA VAL A 49 -15.36 -17.59 23.72
C VAL A 49 -14.06 -18.33 23.42
N MET A 50 -13.12 -17.62 22.76
CA MET A 50 -11.83 -18.15 22.36
C MET A 50 -10.80 -17.02 22.19
N PRO A 51 -9.82 -16.88 23.11
CA PRO A 51 -8.81 -15.80 23.04
C PRO A 51 -7.98 -15.76 21.76
N LEU A 52 -7.78 -16.91 21.09
CA LEU A 52 -7.06 -17.00 19.81
C LEU A 52 -7.88 -16.56 18.58
N ALA A 53 -9.20 -16.38 18.69
CA ALA A 53 -10.07 -16.08 17.56
C ALA A 53 -9.71 -14.74 16.91
N ARG A 54 -9.24 -13.76 17.69
CA ARG A 54 -8.69 -12.50 17.17
C ARG A 54 -7.49 -12.76 16.25
N ASP A 55 -6.52 -13.53 16.70
CA ASP A 55 -5.28 -13.77 15.95
C ASP A 55 -5.57 -14.61 14.68
N ILE A 56 -6.53 -15.53 14.75
CA ILE A 56 -7.03 -16.27 13.59
C ILE A 56 -7.68 -15.31 12.58
N ASN A 57 -8.55 -14.40 13.03
CA ASN A 57 -9.17 -13.39 12.17
C ASN A 57 -8.13 -12.51 11.47
N VAL A 58 -7.18 -11.98 12.25
CA VAL A 58 -6.14 -11.08 11.74
C VAL A 58 -5.17 -11.84 10.81
N GLY A 59 -4.78 -13.08 11.19
CA GLY A 59 -3.93 -13.96 10.39
C GLY A 59 -4.54 -14.36 9.06
N ALA A 60 -5.85 -14.57 9.00
CA ALA A 60 -6.56 -14.82 7.74
C ALA A 60 -6.42 -13.63 6.76
N GLY A 61 -6.46 -12.40 7.26
CA GLY A 61 -6.22 -11.20 6.45
C GLY A 61 -4.80 -11.14 5.89
N VAL A 62 -3.79 -11.52 6.69
CA VAL A 62 -2.40 -11.65 6.21
C VAL A 62 -2.31 -12.68 5.09
N ALA A 63 -2.92 -13.86 5.27
CA ALA A 63 -2.89 -14.92 4.26
C ALA A 63 -3.51 -14.45 2.93
N VAL A 64 -4.64 -13.75 2.97
CA VAL A 64 -5.26 -13.16 1.76
C VAL A 64 -4.32 -12.14 1.11
N SER A 65 -3.74 -11.22 1.89
CA SER A 65 -2.81 -10.23 1.36
C SER A 65 -1.60 -10.87 0.70
N LEU A 66 -1.05 -11.97 1.26
CA LEU A 66 0.03 -12.74 0.65
C LEU A 66 -0.40 -13.40 -0.66
N VAL A 67 -1.60 -14.00 -0.72
CA VAL A 67 -2.15 -14.57 -1.96
C VAL A 67 -2.28 -13.49 -3.03
N VAL A 68 -2.76 -12.29 -2.67
CA VAL A 68 -2.87 -11.16 -3.59
C VAL A 68 -1.49 -10.72 -4.09
N VAL A 69 -0.46 -10.65 -3.23
CA VAL A 69 0.92 -10.37 -3.65
C VAL A 69 1.42 -11.40 -4.66
N ILE A 70 1.24 -12.70 -4.37
CA ILE A 70 1.67 -13.78 -5.25
C ILE A 70 0.94 -13.69 -6.61
N ALA A 71 -0.36 -13.43 -6.58
CA ALA A 71 -1.16 -13.24 -7.80
C ALA A 71 -0.67 -12.02 -8.61
N ALA A 72 -0.42 -10.89 -7.95
CA ALA A 72 0.06 -9.67 -8.59
C ALA A 72 1.44 -9.86 -9.25
N LEU A 73 2.33 -10.64 -8.62
CA LEU A 73 3.69 -10.88 -9.14
C LEU A 73 3.74 -11.91 -10.26
N HIS A 74 2.90 -12.97 -10.21
CA HIS A 74 3.03 -14.10 -11.12
C HIS A 74 1.93 -14.15 -12.20
N LYS A 75 0.69 -13.77 -11.83
CA LYS A 75 -0.48 -13.83 -12.72
C LYS A 75 -1.44 -12.66 -12.44
N PRO A 76 -1.09 -11.42 -12.80
CA PRO A 76 -1.94 -10.25 -12.56
C PRO A 76 -3.33 -10.37 -13.22
N SER A 77 -3.47 -11.14 -14.28
CA SER A 77 -4.76 -11.43 -14.94
C SER A 77 -5.79 -12.15 -14.05
N LEU A 78 -5.37 -12.72 -12.93
CA LEU A 78 -6.29 -13.28 -11.92
C LEU A 78 -6.95 -12.20 -11.06
N LEU A 79 -6.37 -11.00 -11.00
CA LEU A 79 -6.87 -9.88 -10.22
C LEU A 79 -8.02 -9.18 -10.95
N LYS A 80 -9.16 -9.86 -11.04
CA LYS A 80 -10.38 -9.28 -11.61
C LYS A 80 -11.17 -8.58 -10.51
N ALA A 81 -11.19 -7.25 -10.53
CA ALA A 81 -11.76 -6.45 -9.45
C ALA A 81 -13.24 -6.76 -9.18
N THR A 82 -14.06 -6.97 -10.23
CA THR A 82 -15.49 -7.24 -10.08
C THR A 82 -15.79 -8.57 -9.35
N PRO A 83 -15.34 -9.75 -9.84
CA PRO A 83 -15.67 -11.01 -9.16
C PRO A 83 -15.01 -11.10 -7.78
N LEU A 84 -13.80 -10.59 -7.62
CA LEU A 84 -13.13 -10.56 -6.32
C LEU A 84 -13.82 -9.60 -5.35
N GLY A 85 -14.30 -8.44 -5.83
CA GLY A 85 -15.02 -7.48 -5.02
C GLY A 85 -16.37 -7.99 -4.54
N VAL A 86 -17.19 -8.56 -5.45
CA VAL A 86 -18.48 -9.16 -5.09
C VAL A 86 -18.29 -10.35 -4.15
N GLY A 87 -17.31 -11.22 -4.44
CA GLY A 87 -16.97 -12.35 -3.59
C GLY A 87 -16.50 -11.92 -2.19
N ALA A 88 -15.70 -10.84 -2.12
CA ALA A 88 -15.22 -10.29 -0.86
C ALA A 88 -16.37 -9.72 0.00
N VAL A 89 -17.28 -8.95 -0.61
CA VAL A 89 -18.47 -8.43 0.11
C VAL A 89 -19.35 -9.59 0.59
N ALA A 90 -19.63 -10.57 -0.26
CA ALA A 90 -20.42 -11.75 0.12
C ALA A 90 -19.74 -12.53 1.26
N SER A 91 -18.43 -12.77 1.15
CA SER A 91 -17.64 -13.45 2.19
C SER A 91 -17.64 -12.67 3.52
N ALA A 92 -17.53 -11.34 3.47
CA ALA A 92 -17.57 -10.51 4.68
C ALA A 92 -18.95 -10.54 5.35
N LEU A 93 -20.04 -10.47 4.59
CA LEU A 93 -21.42 -10.52 5.11
C LEU A 93 -21.72 -11.90 5.71
N VAL A 94 -21.48 -12.98 4.95
CA VAL A 94 -21.68 -14.35 5.43
C VAL A 94 -20.78 -14.63 6.64
N GLY A 95 -19.51 -14.21 6.58
CA GLY A 95 -18.58 -14.36 7.70
C GLY A 95 -19.04 -13.64 8.96
N SER A 96 -19.59 -12.42 8.82
CA SER A 96 -20.14 -11.67 9.96
C SER A 96 -21.35 -12.37 10.58
N THR A 97 -22.27 -12.91 9.77
CA THR A 97 -23.44 -13.63 10.29
C THR A 97 -23.05 -14.96 10.97
N VAL A 98 -22.13 -15.73 10.37
CA VAL A 98 -21.62 -16.98 10.99
C VAL A 98 -20.88 -16.71 12.29
N MET A 99 -20.11 -15.63 12.33
CA MET A 99 -19.39 -15.18 13.52
C MET A 99 -20.35 -14.78 14.65
N GLU A 100 -21.41 -14.05 14.35
CA GLU A 100 -22.45 -13.66 15.32
C GLU A 100 -23.18 -14.89 15.87
N VAL A 101 -23.53 -15.85 15.02
CA VAL A 101 -24.08 -17.13 15.45
C VAL A 101 -23.09 -17.89 16.34
N GLY A 102 -21.80 -17.86 16.00
CA GLY A 102 -20.74 -18.46 16.83
C GLY A 102 -20.63 -17.82 18.23
N LEU A 103 -20.74 -16.49 18.30
CA LEU A 103 -20.76 -15.76 19.58
C LEU A 103 -21.99 -16.11 20.40
N THR A 104 -23.18 -16.11 19.81
CA THR A 104 -24.45 -16.39 20.53
C THR A 104 -24.54 -17.82 21.04
N LEU A 105 -24.00 -18.80 20.29
CA LEU A 105 -23.97 -20.21 20.66
C LEU A 105 -22.75 -20.58 21.53
N GLY A 106 -21.82 -19.66 21.75
CA GLY A 106 -20.54 -19.92 22.43
C GLY A 106 -19.70 -20.99 21.70
N SER A 107 -19.82 -21.08 20.37
CA SER A 107 -19.13 -22.10 19.57
C SER A 107 -17.81 -21.57 19.00
N PRO A 108 -16.64 -22.05 19.48
CA PRO A 108 -15.34 -21.62 18.95
C PRO A 108 -15.16 -21.93 17.46
N VAL A 109 -15.73 -23.02 16.97
CA VAL A 109 -15.62 -23.45 15.57
C VAL A 109 -16.35 -22.48 14.63
N LEU A 110 -17.60 -22.12 14.95
CA LEU A 110 -18.36 -21.18 14.18
C LEU A 110 -17.77 -19.77 14.25
N LEU A 111 -17.28 -19.38 15.45
CA LEU A 111 -16.61 -18.11 15.62
C LEU A 111 -15.37 -17.99 14.72
N CYS A 112 -14.49 -18.99 14.74
CA CYS A 112 -13.29 -19.00 13.90
C CYS A 112 -13.63 -19.06 12.40
N ALA A 113 -14.57 -19.88 11.98
CA ALA A 113 -14.99 -19.99 10.59
C ALA A 113 -15.55 -18.64 10.08
N GLY A 114 -16.44 -18.02 10.87
CA GLY A 114 -16.99 -16.70 10.55
C GLY A 114 -15.92 -15.61 10.53
N ALA A 115 -14.99 -15.61 11.48
CA ALA A 115 -13.89 -14.67 11.54
C ALA A 115 -12.97 -14.78 10.31
N ILE A 116 -12.62 -15.99 9.87
CA ILE A 116 -11.83 -16.22 8.66
C ILE A 116 -12.55 -15.67 7.43
N LEU A 117 -13.80 -16.06 7.22
CA LEU A 117 -14.59 -15.62 6.07
C LEU A 117 -14.73 -14.09 6.04
N ARG A 118 -15.02 -13.47 7.18
CA ARG A 118 -15.11 -12.02 7.30
C ARG A 118 -13.78 -11.35 6.97
N SER A 119 -12.69 -11.86 7.51
CA SER A 119 -11.36 -11.30 7.31
C SER A 119 -10.91 -11.39 5.85
N MET A 120 -11.24 -12.48 5.15
CA MET A 120 -11.00 -12.60 3.71
C MET A 120 -11.67 -11.48 2.92
N GLY A 121 -12.93 -11.18 3.24
CA GLY A 121 -13.68 -10.11 2.57
C GLY A 121 -13.15 -8.72 2.91
N THR A 122 -12.90 -8.45 4.20
CA THR A 122 -12.43 -7.13 4.65
C THR A 122 -11.02 -6.81 4.17
N ALA A 123 -10.13 -7.80 4.05
CA ALA A 123 -8.78 -7.60 3.53
C ALA A 123 -8.81 -7.08 2.08
N TRP A 124 -9.63 -7.70 1.21
CA TRP A 124 -9.76 -7.25 -0.18
C TRP A 124 -10.43 -5.89 -0.29
N THR A 125 -11.52 -5.63 0.45
CA THR A 125 -12.23 -4.34 0.38
C THR A 125 -11.37 -3.19 0.92
N SER A 126 -10.58 -3.41 1.96
CA SER A 126 -9.62 -2.42 2.47
C SER A 126 -8.52 -2.11 1.44
N LEU A 127 -8.04 -3.13 0.72
CA LEU A 127 -7.11 -2.95 -0.39
C LEU A 127 -7.74 -2.13 -1.52
N LEU A 128 -9.00 -2.42 -1.90
CA LEU A 128 -9.73 -1.63 -2.91
C LEU A 128 -9.86 -0.16 -2.52
N ALA A 129 -10.13 0.14 -1.24
CA ALA A 129 -10.18 1.52 -0.76
C ALA A 129 -8.83 2.23 -0.93
N SER A 130 -7.74 1.55 -0.58
CA SER A 130 -6.38 2.11 -0.73
C SER A 130 -6.00 2.30 -2.20
N ILE A 131 -6.37 1.37 -3.09
CA ILE A 131 -6.18 1.48 -4.53
C ILE A 131 -6.97 2.66 -5.10
N ALA A 132 -8.24 2.84 -4.69
CA ALA A 132 -9.05 3.97 -5.13
C ALA A 132 -8.44 5.32 -4.72
N CYS A 133 -7.80 5.38 -3.55
CA CYS A 133 -7.10 6.59 -3.10
C CYS A 133 -5.87 6.95 -3.96
N CYS A 134 -5.32 6.01 -4.76
CA CYS A 134 -4.25 6.33 -5.71
C CYS A 134 -4.70 7.27 -6.85
N ASP A 135 -5.99 7.47 -7.03
CA ASP A 135 -6.56 8.43 -8.00
C ASP A 135 -6.74 9.85 -7.43
N LEU A 136 -6.45 10.04 -6.13
CA LEU A 136 -6.60 11.34 -5.48
C LEU A 136 -5.42 12.26 -5.82
N ALA A 137 -5.70 13.53 -6.11
CA ALA A 137 -4.67 14.56 -6.20
C ALA A 137 -3.96 14.74 -4.85
N SER A 138 -2.70 15.17 -4.87
CA SER A 138 -1.83 15.23 -3.70
C SER A 138 -2.44 15.97 -2.51
N ARG A 139 -3.15 17.07 -2.73
CA ARG A 139 -3.84 17.83 -1.66
C ARG A 139 -4.95 17.01 -0.99
N TRP A 140 -5.72 16.25 -1.79
CA TRP A 140 -6.79 15.40 -1.29
C TRP A 140 -6.24 14.16 -0.57
N LEU A 141 -5.07 13.69 -0.98
CA LEU A 141 -4.38 12.62 -0.28
C LEU A 141 -3.91 13.09 1.09
N LEU A 142 -3.15 14.20 1.16
CA LEU A 142 -2.54 14.70 2.40
C LEU A 142 -3.55 15.14 3.46
N ALA A 143 -4.63 15.78 3.07
CA ALA A 143 -5.67 16.23 3.99
C ALA A 143 -6.81 15.21 4.15
N GLY A 144 -7.19 14.56 3.06
CA GLY A 144 -8.36 13.68 3.00
C GLY A 144 -8.18 12.37 3.75
N ILE A 145 -7.00 11.76 3.71
CA ILE A 145 -6.76 10.50 4.46
C ILE A 145 -6.85 10.72 5.98
N PRO A 146 -6.17 11.74 6.57
CA PRO A 146 -6.37 12.04 7.99
C PRO A 146 -7.82 12.45 8.32
N ALA A 147 -8.50 13.21 7.44
CA ALA A 147 -9.90 13.58 7.64
C ALA A 147 -10.85 12.38 7.60
N ALA A 148 -10.64 11.45 6.67
CA ALA A 148 -11.41 10.21 6.59
C ALA A 148 -11.13 9.31 7.81
N SER A 149 -9.88 9.26 8.29
CA SER A 149 -9.52 8.55 9.52
C SER A 149 -10.18 9.17 10.74
N PHE A 150 -10.20 10.51 10.83
CA PHE A 150 -10.94 11.24 11.86
C PHE A 150 -12.42 10.86 11.85
N ALA A 151 -13.06 10.92 10.69
CA ALA A 151 -14.48 10.60 10.55
C ALA A 151 -14.77 9.12 10.90
N GLY A 152 -13.90 8.20 10.50
CA GLY A 152 -13.99 6.78 10.86
C GLY A 152 -13.86 6.51 12.35
N TYR A 153 -12.92 7.18 13.02
CA TYR A 153 -12.74 7.07 14.47
C TYR A 153 -13.92 7.69 15.23
N ALA A 154 -14.39 8.86 14.80
CA ALA A 154 -15.56 9.53 15.39
C ALA A 154 -16.82 8.66 15.23
N LEU A 155 -17.04 8.10 14.05
CA LEU A 155 -18.15 7.19 13.78
C LEU A 155 -18.05 5.92 14.65
N SER A 156 -16.87 5.33 14.79
CA SER A 156 -16.69 4.12 15.61
C SER A 156 -17.01 4.37 17.07
N TRP A 157 -16.63 5.54 17.59
CA TRP A 157 -16.95 5.95 18.95
C TRP A 157 -18.46 6.20 19.12
N ALA A 158 -19.08 6.94 18.20
CA ALA A 158 -20.52 7.20 18.24
C ALA A 158 -21.34 5.91 18.18
N VAL A 159 -20.95 4.96 17.33
CA VAL A 159 -21.63 3.66 17.18
C VAL A 159 -21.44 2.79 18.42
N ALA A 160 -20.24 2.72 18.98
CA ALA A 160 -19.96 1.95 20.19
C ALA A 160 -20.76 2.46 21.41
N SER A 161 -21.15 3.75 21.43
CA SER A 161 -21.97 4.33 22.48
C SER A 161 -23.48 4.07 22.32
N LEU A 162 -23.93 3.57 21.16
CA LEU A 162 -25.36 3.31 20.90
C LEU A 162 -25.80 1.95 21.44
N SER A 163 -25.35 0.87 20.79
CA SER A 163 -25.61 -0.50 21.21
C SER A 163 -24.64 -1.46 20.52
N GLU A 164 -24.39 -2.61 21.15
CA GLU A 164 -23.55 -3.68 20.58
C GLU A 164 -24.08 -4.20 19.26
N GLN A 165 -25.40 -4.39 19.16
CA GLN A 165 -26.06 -4.87 17.93
C GLN A 165 -25.90 -3.87 16.79
N ALA A 166 -26.06 -2.56 17.03
CA ALA A 166 -25.82 -1.53 16.03
C ALA A 166 -24.36 -1.54 15.56
N ALA A 167 -23.43 -1.73 16.48
CA ALA A 167 -22.00 -1.82 16.17
C ALA A 167 -21.71 -3.03 15.24
N LEU A 168 -22.24 -4.20 15.54
CA LEU A 168 -22.04 -5.41 14.72
C LEU A 168 -22.68 -5.29 13.34
N ILE A 169 -23.89 -4.71 13.24
CA ILE A 169 -24.57 -4.49 11.95
C ILE A 169 -23.76 -3.52 11.08
N LEU A 170 -23.32 -2.39 11.61
CA LEU A 170 -22.54 -1.41 10.85
C LEU A 170 -21.16 -1.96 10.48
N LEU A 171 -20.56 -2.77 11.36
CA LEU A 171 -19.32 -3.46 11.08
C LEU A 171 -19.47 -4.46 9.93
N ALA A 172 -20.57 -5.20 9.91
CA ALA A 172 -20.91 -6.13 8.82
C ALA A 172 -21.19 -5.42 7.50
N ALA A 173 -21.84 -4.24 7.55
CA ALA A 173 -22.17 -3.44 6.36
C ALA A 173 -20.97 -2.66 5.79
N SER A 174 -19.92 -2.43 6.59
CA SER A 174 -18.78 -1.58 6.19
C SER A 174 -18.07 -2.05 4.89
N PRO A 175 -17.84 -3.35 4.61
CA PRO A 175 -17.23 -3.79 3.36
C PRO A 175 -18.07 -3.47 2.12
N LEU A 176 -19.40 -3.51 2.27
CA LEU A 176 -20.32 -3.12 1.18
C LEU A 176 -20.21 -1.62 0.91
N ALA A 177 -20.18 -0.78 1.95
CA ALA A 177 -20.03 0.66 1.81
C ALA A 177 -18.68 1.02 1.13
N VAL A 178 -17.58 0.38 1.54
CA VAL A 178 -16.28 0.52 0.87
C VAL A 178 -16.38 0.15 -0.61
N TYR A 179 -16.96 -1.01 -0.91
CA TYR A 179 -17.07 -1.50 -2.27
C TYR A 179 -17.86 -0.55 -3.16
N LEU A 180 -19.05 -0.10 -2.72
CA LEU A 180 -19.89 0.82 -3.49
C LEU A 180 -19.21 2.16 -3.78
N CYS A 181 -18.44 2.69 -2.82
CA CYS A 181 -17.77 3.98 -2.98
C CYS A 181 -16.46 3.90 -3.78
N CYS A 182 -15.71 2.81 -3.66
CA CYS A 182 -14.35 2.74 -4.18
C CYS A 182 -14.21 1.87 -5.44
N TYR A 183 -15.23 1.05 -5.78
CA TYR A 183 -15.13 0.06 -6.83
C TYR A 183 -14.75 0.66 -8.20
N THR A 184 -15.39 1.75 -8.62
CA THR A 184 -15.19 2.30 -9.97
C THR A 184 -13.74 2.74 -10.20
N SER A 185 -13.14 3.48 -9.24
CA SER A 185 -11.74 3.91 -9.33
C SER A 185 -10.78 2.73 -9.19
N ALA A 186 -11.02 1.85 -8.22
CA ALA A 186 -10.16 0.70 -8.01
C ALA A 186 -10.21 -0.28 -9.18
N ASN A 187 -11.39 -0.54 -9.79
CA ASN A 187 -11.53 -1.43 -10.93
C ASN A 187 -10.74 -0.95 -12.15
N ARG A 188 -10.72 0.36 -12.38
CA ARG A 188 -9.92 0.93 -13.46
C ARG A 188 -8.44 0.62 -13.28
N LEU A 189 -7.86 0.91 -12.12
CA LEU A 189 -6.44 0.67 -11.85
C LEU A 189 -6.08 -0.81 -11.85
N VAL A 190 -6.94 -1.66 -11.26
CA VAL A 190 -6.73 -3.12 -11.28
C VAL A 190 -6.82 -3.66 -12.71
N GLY A 191 -7.72 -3.11 -13.56
CA GLY A 191 -7.81 -3.43 -14.98
C GLY A 191 -6.53 -3.07 -15.72
N GLU A 192 -6.01 -1.86 -15.52
CA GLU A 192 -4.73 -1.40 -16.11
C GLU A 192 -3.57 -2.36 -15.73
N ILE A 193 -3.54 -2.82 -14.48
CA ILE A 193 -2.51 -3.78 -14.00
C ILE A 193 -2.71 -5.17 -14.63
N ALA A 194 -3.96 -5.63 -14.76
CA ALA A 194 -4.28 -6.95 -15.30
C ALA A 194 -4.03 -7.06 -16.82
N GLU A 195 -4.23 -5.95 -17.54
CA GLU A 195 -4.06 -5.84 -19.00
C GLU A 195 -2.64 -5.40 -19.40
N ALA A 196 -1.84 -4.93 -18.43
CA ALA A 196 -0.47 -4.55 -18.71
C ALA A 196 0.25 -5.75 -19.36
N PRO A 197 0.82 -5.57 -20.58
CA PRO A 197 1.52 -6.66 -21.23
C PRO A 197 2.59 -7.17 -20.26
N ALA A 198 2.76 -8.48 -20.22
CA ALA A 198 3.83 -9.14 -19.46
C ALA A 198 5.18 -8.74 -20.08
N GLN A 199 5.48 -7.46 -20.09
CA GLN A 199 6.72 -6.91 -20.59
C GLN A 199 7.80 -7.27 -19.59
N ASP A 200 8.82 -7.96 -20.06
CA ASP A 200 10.07 -8.15 -19.34
C ASP A 200 10.67 -6.82 -18.84
N GLY A 201 10.27 -5.68 -19.40
CA GLY A 201 10.60 -4.33 -18.94
C GLY A 201 9.94 -3.92 -17.63
N ALA A 202 8.70 -4.33 -17.34
CA ALA A 202 8.05 -4.10 -16.04
C ALA A 202 8.66 -5.01 -14.95
N ARG A 203 9.26 -6.14 -15.32
CA ARG A 203 10.11 -6.97 -14.45
C ARG A 203 11.46 -6.32 -14.15
N LEU A 204 11.87 -5.31 -14.91
CA LEU A 204 13.11 -4.54 -14.69
C LEU A 204 13.01 -3.48 -13.57
N MET A 205 11.84 -3.18 -13.07
CA MET A 205 11.73 -2.58 -11.75
C MET A 205 12.15 -3.65 -10.75
N ARG A 206 13.42 -3.59 -10.37
CA ARG A 206 14.13 -4.50 -9.49
C ARG A 206 13.19 -5.04 -8.40
N PRO A 207 12.69 -6.29 -8.51
CA PRO A 207 11.81 -6.88 -7.49
C PRO A 207 12.45 -6.83 -6.11
N ALA A 208 13.79 -6.82 -6.06
CA ALA A 208 14.58 -6.70 -4.84
C ALA A 208 14.34 -5.40 -4.06
N SER A 209 14.00 -4.27 -4.71
CA SER A 209 13.72 -3.01 -4.00
C SER A 209 12.33 -2.98 -3.34
N TYR A 210 11.46 -3.90 -3.70
CA TYR A 210 10.10 -4.05 -3.12
C TYR A 210 9.95 -5.29 -2.25
N LEU A 211 11.02 -6.05 -2.00
CA LEU A 211 10.98 -7.11 -1.00
C LEU A 211 10.89 -6.48 0.39
N PRO A 212 9.88 -6.85 1.20
CA PRO A 212 9.61 -6.18 2.48
C PRO A 212 10.77 -6.29 3.46
N PHE A 213 11.56 -7.37 3.38
CA PHE A 213 12.67 -7.62 4.30
C PHE A 213 13.94 -6.81 4.00
N THR A 214 14.06 -6.23 2.81
CA THR A 214 15.20 -5.39 2.43
C THR A 214 14.83 -3.90 2.42
N ASN A 215 13.55 -3.56 2.40
CA ASN A 215 13.08 -2.20 2.37
C ASN A 215 12.84 -1.68 3.80
N ARG A 216 13.63 -0.70 4.22
CA ARG A 216 13.55 -0.07 5.55
C ARG A 216 12.15 0.40 5.91
N MET A 217 11.36 0.84 4.93
CA MET A 217 9.99 1.30 5.11
C MET A 217 9.08 0.19 5.67
N PHE A 218 9.09 -1.00 5.07
CA PHE A 218 8.28 -2.14 5.53
C PHE A 218 8.75 -2.67 6.89
N ILE A 219 10.06 -2.69 7.13
CA ILE A 219 10.64 -3.05 8.43
C ILE A 219 10.17 -2.06 9.50
N CYS A 220 10.20 -0.77 9.19
CA CYS A 220 9.69 0.29 10.07
C CYS A 220 8.21 0.08 10.42
N MET A 221 7.36 -0.22 9.42
CA MET A 221 5.95 -0.52 9.63
C MET A 221 5.75 -1.71 10.56
N PHE A 222 6.49 -2.79 10.34
CA PHE A 222 6.43 -3.98 11.20
C PHE A 222 6.75 -3.66 12.66
N PHE A 223 7.85 -2.97 12.92
CA PHE A 223 8.25 -2.65 14.30
C PHE A 223 7.30 -1.65 14.97
N ALA A 224 6.86 -0.60 14.27
CA ALA A 224 5.92 0.35 14.81
C ALA A 224 4.59 -0.31 15.20
N THR A 225 4.04 -1.16 14.31
CA THR A 225 2.80 -1.87 14.59
C THR A 225 2.97 -2.98 15.63
N ALA A 226 4.16 -3.58 15.77
CA ALA A 226 4.46 -4.50 16.86
C ALA A 226 4.42 -3.80 18.23
N VAL A 227 4.97 -2.60 18.33
CA VAL A 227 4.90 -1.78 19.54
C VAL A 227 3.45 -1.44 19.90
N LEU A 228 2.63 -1.06 18.91
CA LEU A 228 1.21 -0.78 19.12
C LEU A 228 0.43 -2.03 19.49
N GLY A 229 0.70 -3.15 18.81
CA GLY A 229 0.10 -4.46 19.10
C GLY A 229 0.39 -4.92 20.54
N PHE A 230 1.62 -4.71 21.00
CA PHE A 230 2.01 -5.03 22.37
C PHE A 230 1.10 -4.36 23.40
N ASN A 231 0.79 -3.08 23.21
CA ASN A 231 -0.10 -2.36 24.10
C ASN A 231 -1.55 -2.89 24.10
N LEU A 232 -2.03 -3.39 22.97
CA LEU A 232 -3.42 -3.89 22.86
C LEU A 232 -3.73 -5.04 23.81
N ARG A 233 -2.74 -5.83 24.23
CA ARG A 233 -2.91 -7.02 25.10
C ARG A 233 -2.10 -6.97 26.39
N LEU A 234 -1.56 -5.84 26.77
CA LEU A 234 -0.88 -5.69 28.07
C LEU A 234 -1.83 -5.86 29.28
N GLY A 235 -3.10 -6.16 29.01
CA GLY A 235 -4.17 -6.36 29.99
C GLY A 235 -4.96 -5.08 30.28
N PRO A 236 -6.18 -5.23 30.82
CA PRO A 236 -6.96 -4.10 31.32
C PRO A 236 -6.23 -3.58 32.55
N ILE A 237 -5.54 -2.47 32.37
CA ILE A 237 -4.92 -1.78 33.48
C ILE A 237 -6.07 -1.07 34.20
N GLU A 238 -6.35 -1.52 35.43
CA GLU A 238 -7.34 -0.89 36.26
C GLU A 238 -7.09 0.62 36.38
N GLY A 239 -7.97 1.44 35.82
CA GLY A 239 -7.86 2.90 36.03
C GLY A 239 -8.25 3.81 34.88
N GLY A 240 -8.68 3.34 33.74
CA GLY A 240 -9.26 4.23 32.73
C GLY A 240 -9.11 3.78 31.29
N ALA A 241 -10.20 3.89 30.57
CA ALA A 241 -10.16 3.80 29.11
C ALA A 241 -9.52 5.06 28.53
N ALA A 242 -8.70 4.89 27.47
CA ALA A 242 -8.16 6.02 26.72
C ALA A 242 -9.28 6.93 26.22
N SER A 243 -9.07 8.24 26.30
CA SER A 243 -10.02 9.23 25.82
C SER A 243 -10.08 9.17 24.27
N PRO A 244 -11.28 9.05 23.67
CA PRO A 244 -11.40 9.11 22.21
C PRO A 244 -10.95 10.46 21.64
N PHE A 245 -11.02 11.52 22.45
CA PHE A 245 -10.73 12.88 22.01
C PHE A 245 -9.26 13.10 21.67
N ALA A 246 -8.31 12.40 22.32
CA ALA A 246 -6.88 12.57 22.06
C ALA A 246 -6.53 12.19 20.62
N SER A 247 -6.96 11.02 20.16
CA SER A 247 -6.73 10.56 18.77
C SER A 247 -7.51 11.39 17.74
N LEU A 248 -8.75 11.80 18.07
CA LEU A 248 -9.54 12.66 17.19
C LEU A 248 -8.89 14.03 17.00
N PHE A 249 -8.39 14.63 18.08
CA PHE A 249 -7.67 15.90 17.99
C PHE A 249 -6.41 15.78 17.11
N ALA A 250 -5.62 14.72 17.28
CA ALA A 250 -4.44 14.48 16.49
C ALA A 250 -4.76 14.33 14.98
N LEU A 251 -5.80 13.56 14.64
CA LEU A 251 -6.23 13.37 13.26
C LEU A 251 -6.79 14.65 12.63
N ALA A 252 -7.56 15.45 13.40
CA ALA A 252 -8.03 16.75 12.93
C ALA A 252 -6.85 17.72 12.67
N ALA A 253 -5.86 17.75 13.57
CA ALA A 253 -4.65 18.54 13.38
C ALA A 253 -3.88 18.12 12.13
N LEU A 254 -3.73 16.80 11.89
CA LEU A 254 -3.09 16.28 10.67
C LEU A 254 -3.86 16.64 9.41
N ALA A 255 -5.18 16.57 9.43
CA ALA A 255 -6.01 16.98 8.29
C ALA A 255 -5.85 18.46 7.96
N LEU A 256 -5.85 19.33 8.98
CA LEU A 256 -5.62 20.76 8.82
C LEU A 256 -4.20 21.05 8.30
N LEU A 257 -3.17 20.42 8.88
CA LEU A 257 -1.80 20.56 8.42
C LEU A 257 -1.63 20.08 6.97
N GLY A 258 -2.29 19.00 6.59
CA GLY A 258 -2.31 18.49 5.22
C GLY A 258 -3.02 19.44 4.24
N TRP A 259 -4.06 20.15 4.70
CA TRP A 259 -4.80 21.10 3.86
C TRP A 259 -4.02 22.41 3.61
N PHE A 260 -3.40 22.96 4.65
CA PHE A 260 -2.67 24.23 4.58
C PHE A 260 -1.19 24.08 4.25
N GLY A 261 -0.64 22.85 4.34
CA GLY A 261 0.76 22.57 4.11
C GLY A 261 1.07 22.13 2.69
N THR A 262 2.24 22.52 2.19
CA THR A 262 2.78 22.08 0.88
C THR A 262 3.84 21.00 1.13
N TYR A 263 3.53 19.75 1.66
CA TYR A 263 4.68 19.11 2.23
C TYR A 263 4.77 17.58 2.32
N ILE A 264 5.64 17.07 1.50
CA ILE A 264 6.33 15.80 1.62
C ILE A 264 6.96 15.62 3.03
N ARG A 265 7.47 16.67 3.66
CA ARG A 265 8.02 16.63 5.03
C ARG A 265 7.00 16.32 6.13
N LEU A 266 5.71 16.45 5.87
CA LEU A 266 4.66 16.11 6.84
C LEU A 266 4.73 14.64 7.27
N TYR A 267 5.07 13.72 6.37
CA TYR A 267 5.24 12.31 6.68
C TYR A 267 6.30 12.08 7.76
N ASP A 268 7.50 12.67 7.57
CA ASP A 268 8.63 12.49 8.48
C ASP A 268 8.38 13.14 9.84
N VAL A 269 7.78 14.34 9.84
CA VAL A 269 7.44 15.04 11.09
C VAL A 269 6.38 14.27 11.89
N THR A 270 5.32 13.81 11.23
CA THR A 270 4.24 13.05 11.88
C THR A 270 4.76 11.71 12.43
N PHE A 271 5.62 11.03 11.67
CA PHE A 271 6.24 9.78 12.10
C PHE A 271 7.13 9.98 13.34
N LYS A 272 7.98 11.00 13.32
CA LYS A 272 8.84 11.34 14.47
C LYS A 272 8.01 11.73 15.70
N ALA A 273 6.93 12.50 15.50
CA ALA A 273 6.00 12.83 16.58
C ALA A 273 5.33 11.59 17.16
N ALA A 274 4.88 10.66 16.32
CA ALA A 274 4.28 9.40 16.77
C ALA A 274 5.24 8.57 17.63
N ILE A 275 6.53 8.51 17.25
CA ILE A 275 7.55 7.85 18.06
C ILE A 275 7.74 8.52 19.41
N VAL A 276 7.81 9.86 19.44
CA VAL A 276 7.96 10.62 20.69
C VAL A 276 6.76 10.34 21.62
N PHE A 277 5.53 10.35 21.09
CA PHE A 277 4.34 10.01 21.87
C PHE A 277 4.36 8.57 22.39
N ALA A 278 4.77 7.60 21.56
CA ALA A 278 4.86 6.21 21.99
C ALA A 278 5.93 6.00 23.08
N VAL A 279 7.11 6.59 22.93
CA VAL A 279 8.18 6.52 23.92
C VAL A 279 7.76 7.20 25.24
N ALA A 280 7.17 8.40 25.16
CA ALA A 280 6.67 9.10 26.34
C ALA A 280 5.60 8.28 27.08
N ALA A 281 4.69 7.63 26.34
CA ALA A 281 3.67 6.77 26.90
C ALA A 281 4.29 5.58 27.67
N PHE A 282 5.24 4.86 27.06
CA PHE A 282 5.91 3.73 27.71
C PHE A 282 6.72 4.14 28.94
N LEU A 283 7.32 5.34 28.96
CA LEU A 283 8.03 5.86 30.12
C LEU A 283 7.09 6.25 31.28
N ILE A 284 5.88 6.72 30.95
CA ILE A 284 4.88 7.14 31.94
C ILE A 284 4.04 5.95 32.45
N MET A 285 3.87 4.91 31.63
CA MET A 285 3.01 3.75 31.92
C MET A 285 3.23 3.10 33.30
N PRO A 286 4.48 2.99 33.83
CA PRO A 286 4.72 2.47 35.16
C PRO A 286 4.17 3.33 36.28
N LEU A 287 3.93 4.60 36.03
CA LEU A 287 3.38 5.54 36.98
C LEU A 287 1.85 5.43 37.00
N ARG A 288 1.28 4.60 37.89
CA ARG A 288 -0.15 4.27 37.92
C ARG A 288 -1.07 5.49 37.89
N SER A 289 -0.67 6.60 38.50
CA SER A 289 -1.44 7.85 38.54
C SER A 289 -1.58 8.50 37.16
N TYR A 290 -0.69 8.21 36.22
CA TYR A 290 -0.64 8.80 34.87
C TYR A 290 -1.03 7.81 33.77
N LEU A 291 -1.59 6.68 34.15
CA LEU A 291 -1.96 5.62 33.23
C LEU A 291 -2.95 6.07 32.13
N PRO A 292 -4.01 6.84 32.42
CA PRO A 292 -4.88 7.36 31.37
C PRO A 292 -4.13 8.23 30.36
N LEU A 293 -3.19 9.06 30.83
CA LEU A 293 -2.35 9.87 29.96
C LEU A 293 -1.45 9.01 29.07
N ALA A 294 -0.86 7.94 29.61
CA ALA A 294 -0.05 7.02 28.82
C ALA A 294 -0.88 6.35 27.71
N GLN A 295 -2.11 5.94 28.01
CA GLN A 295 -3.04 5.36 27.03
C GLN A 295 -3.46 6.39 25.97
N ASP A 296 -3.72 7.63 26.35
CA ASP A 296 -4.04 8.71 25.41
C ASP A 296 -2.86 8.96 24.46
N LEU A 297 -1.62 9.03 24.97
CA LEU A 297 -0.42 9.19 24.14
C LEU A 297 -0.22 8.02 23.17
N LEU A 298 -0.49 6.79 23.60
CA LEU A 298 -0.41 5.62 22.72
C LEU A 298 -1.49 5.63 21.64
N THR A 299 -2.70 6.05 21.96
CA THR A 299 -3.77 6.15 20.94
C THR A 299 -3.47 7.26 19.93
N VAL A 300 -2.86 8.37 20.35
CA VAL A 300 -2.35 9.41 19.44
C VAL A 300 -1.23 8.85 18.55
N ALA A 301 -0.26 8.17 19.15
CA ALA A 301 0.83 7.55 18.40
C ALA A 301 0.30 6.55 17.35
N ALA A 302 -0.66 5.71 17.74
CA ALA A 302 -1.30 4.75 16.84
C ALA A 302 -2.00 5.46 15.67
N ALA A 303 -2.81 6.47 15.94
CA ALA A 303 -3.51 7.23 14.91
C ALA A 303 -2.54 7.91 13.92
N CYS A 304 -1.44 8.45 14.45
CA CYS A 304 -0.38 9.05 13.62
C CYS A 304 0.34 7.99 12.76
N PHE A 305 0.73 6.84 13.32
CA PHE A 305 1.38 5.76 12.57
C PHE A 305 0.47 5.20 11.47
N ASP A 306 -0.78 4.87 11.80
CA ASP A 306 -1.73 4.33 10.82
C ASP A 306 -1.95 5.31 9.67
N THR A 307 -2.07 6.60 9.98
CA THR A 307 -2.24 7.65 8.96
C THR A 307 -1.00 7.82 8.09
N VAL A 308 0.19 7.88 8.69
CA VAL A 308 1.45 8.02 7.92
C VAL A 308 1.69 6.83 7.04
N PHE A 309 1.50 5.61 7.54
CA PHE A 309 1.70 4.41 6.74
C PHE A 309 0.71 4.32 5.58
N ALA A 310 -0.56 4.66 5.80
CA ALA A 310 -1.54 4.74 4.72
C ALA A 310 -1.12 5.77 3.67
N LEU A 311 -0.76 6.98 4.09
CA LEU A 311 -0.31 8.05 3.19
C LEU A 311 0.92 7.64 2.39
N VAL A 312 1.95 7.09 3.04
CA VAL A 312 3.20 6.68 2.39
C VAL A 312 2.97 5.54 1.39
N MET A 313 2.17 4.54 1.78
CA MET A 313 1.84 3.41 0.90
C MET A 313 1.07 3.86 -0.34
N ILE A 314 0.07 4.72 -0.17
CA ILE A 314 -0.71 5.25 -1.28
C ILE A 314 0.16 6.16 -2.15
N ALA A 315 0.97 7.06 -1.56
CA ALA A 315 1.88 7.95 -2.30
C ALA A 315 2.95 7.18 -3.09
N ALA A 316 3.51 6.10 -2.53
CA ALA A 316 4.40 5.21 -3.25
C ALA A 316 3.70 4.53 -4.43
N SER A 317 2.46 4.11 -4.23
CA SER A 317 1.64 3.47 -5.25
C SER A 317 1.19 4.41 -6.36
N THR A 318 0.98 5.70 -6.07
CA THR A 318 0.65 6.70 -7.11
C THR A 318 1.80 6.93 -8.08
N ARG A 319 3.04 6.87 -7.59
CA ARG A 319 4.22 7.02 -8.46
C ARG A 319 4.45 5.81 -9.37
N ASN A 320 4.17 4.60 -8.87
CA ASN A 320 4.24 3.39 -9.66
C ASN A 320 2.91 2.63 -9.58
N ARG A 321 1.98 3.02 -10.45
CA ARG A 321 0.60 2.47 -10.50
C ARG A 321 0.59 0.95 -10.75
N LEU A 322 1.50 0.44 -11.56
CA LEU A 322 1.57 -1.00 -11.87
C LEU A 322 1.99 -1.86 -10.68
N SER A 323 2.74 -1.29 -9.73
CA SER A 323 3.12 -1.97 -8.48
C SER A 323 2.16 -1.71 -7.31
N ALA A 324 1.11 -0.90 -7.51
CA ALA A 324 0.22 -0.47 -6.43
C ALA A 324 -0.36 -1.63 -5.61
N VAL A 325 -0.90 -2.65 -6.27
CA VAL A 325 -1.45 -3.84 -5.59
C VAL A 325 -0.38 -4.53 -4.74
N THR A 326 0.82 -4.72 -5.28
CA THR A 326 1.93 -5.38 -4.57
C THR A 326 2.38 -4.57 -3.36
N VAL A 327 2.61 -3.26 -3.53
CA VAL A 327 3.08 -2.36 -2.47
C VAL A 327 2.07 -2.27 -1.33
N LEU A 328 0.79 -2.02 -1.65
CA LEU A 328 -0.29 -1.92 -0.67
C LEU A 328 -0.51 -3.23 0.08
N SER A 329 -0.46 -4.37 -0.64
CA SER A 329 -0.63 -5.68 -0.01
C SER A 329 0.55 -6.04 0.90
N TRP A 330 1.81 -5.75 0.51
CA TRP A 330 2.97 -5.93 1.39
C TRP A 330 2.91 -5.02 2.62
N GLY A 331 2.48 -3.77 2.47
CA GLY A 331 2.24 -2.86 3.59
C GLY A 331 1.24 -3.46 4.60
N SER A 332 0.12 -4.01 4.10
CA SER A 332 -0.87 -4.70 4.92
C SER A 332 -0.28 -5.92 5.63
N VAL A 333 0.50 -6.76 4.94
CA VAL A 333 1.17 -7.93 5.52
C VAL A 333 2.09 -7.53 6.66
N MET A 334 2.99 -6.56 6.43
CA MET A 334 3.99 -6.16 7.42
C MET A 334 3.37 -5.47 8.64
N SER A 335 2.41 -4.58 8.42
CA SER A 335 1.67 -3.91 9.49
C SER A 335 0.89 -4.91 10.35
N THR A 336 0.17 -5.82 9.71
CA THR A 336 -0.67 -6.80 10.40
C THR A 336 0.16 -7.85 11.13
N ALA A 337 1.24 -8.35 10.50
CA ALA A 337 2.17 -9.29 11.13
C ALA A 337 2.85 -8.68 12.37
N GLY A 338 3.29 -7.42 12.28
CA GLY A 338 3.81 -6.68 13.42
C GLY A 338 2.80 -6.62 14.57
N SER A 339 1.55 -6.26 14.28
CA SER A 339 0.47 -6.18 15.27
C SER A 339 0.20 -7.52 15.96
N ILE A 340 0.22 -8.66 15.22
CA ILE A 340 0.07 -10.00 15.79
C ILE A 340 1.23 -10.32 16.72
N VAL A 341 2.46 -10.13 16.28
CA VAL A 341 3.66 -10.42 17.08
C VAL A 341 3.65 -9.59 18.34
N GLY A 342 3.40 -8.30 18.23
CA GLY A 342 3.32 -7.41 19.38
C GLY A 342 2.22 -7.79 20.37
N ALA A 343 1.01 -8.08 19.89
CA ALA A 343 -0.12 -8.44 20.73
C ALA A 343 0.13 -9.76 21.51
N ASN A 344 0.75 -10.75 20.86
CA ASN A 344 1.10 -12.01 21.52
C ASN A 344 2.22 -11.83 22.56
N LEU A 345 3.21 -10.95 22.28
CA LEU A 345 4.21 -10.60 23.29
C LEU A 345 3.57 -9.87 24.47
N GLY A 346 2.63 -8.94 24.23
CA GLY A 346 1.89 -8.27 25.29
C GLY A 346 1.07 -9.22 26.14
N ALA A 347 0.36 -10.17 25.51
CA ALA A 347 -0.40 -11.21 26.21
C ALA A 347 0.50 -12.13 27.04
N PHE A 348 1.65 -12.53 26.51
CA PHE A 348 2.63 -13.34 27.21
C PHE A 348 3.17 -12.63 28.45
N VAL A 349 3.52 -11.36 28.34
CA VAL A 349 3.97 -10.54 29.47
C VAL A 349 2.87 -10.40 30.51
N SER A 350 1.63 -10.08 30.09
CA SER A 350 0.49 -9.94 30.98
C SER A 350 0.17 -11.22 31.75
N ALA A 351 0.26 -12.37 31.11
CA ALA A 351 -0.02 -13.67 31.73
C ALA A 351 1.04 -14.11 32.76
N ASN A 352 2.29 -13.62 32.62
CA ASN A 352 3.41 -14.05 33.46
C ASN A 352 3.89 -12.97 34.45
N ALA A 353 3.21 -11.82 34.50
CA ALA A 353 3.75 -10.67 35.20
C ALA A 353 3.31 -10.56 36.67
N ALA A 354 4.29 -10.65 37.58
CA ALA A 354 4.31 -9.78 38.74
C ALA A 354 4.50 -8.32 38.25
N ILE A 355 4.01 -7.33 39.02
CA ILE A 355 3.96 -5.89 38.65
C ILE A 355 5.29 -5.34 38.11
N ASP A 356 6.42 -5.87 38.57
CA ASP A 356 7.76 -5.45 38.16
C ASP A 356 8.15 -5.87 36.72
N THR A 357 7.55 -6.93 36.18
CA THR A 357 7.83 -7.39 34.82
C THR A 357 7.12 -6.54 33.76
N ALA A 358 5.96 -5.96 34.05
CA ALA A 358 5.29 -5.03 33.14
C ALA A 358 6.10 -3.74 32.97
N PHE A 359 6.71 -3.24 34.06
CA PHE A 359 7.66 -2.12 34.00
C PHE A 359 8.86 -2.44 33.14
N LEU A 360 9.50 -3.58 33.38
CA LEU A 360 10.68 -4.02 32.64
C LEU A 360 10.37 -4.19 31.14
N ALA A 361 9.23 -4.79 30.83
CA ALA A 361 8.79 -4.98 29.45
C ALA A 361 8.50 -3.64 28.73
N SER A 362 7.84 -2.68 29.40
CA SER A 362 7.57 -1.34 28.87
C SER A 362 8.86 -0.55 28.65
N ALA A 363 9.79 -0.59 29.60
CA ALA A 363 11.10 0.04 29.49
C ALA A 363 11.94 -0.60 28.36
N THR A 364 11.87 -1.92 28.21
CA THR A 364 12.57 -2.65 27.13
C THR A 364 11.97 -2.27 25.77
N ALA A 365 10.64 -2.23 25.64
CA ALA A 365 9.96 -1.83 24.40
C ALA A 365 10.30 -0.38 24.00
N ALA A 366 10.29 0.55 24.97
CA ALA A 366 10.70 1.93 24.75
C ALA A 366 12.16 2.03 24.33
N THR A 367 13.06 1.30 24.98
CA THR A 367 14.49 1.28 24.66
C THR A 367 14.75 0.70 23.28
N ALA A 368 14.09 -0.41 22.93
CA ALA A 368 14.18 -1.02 21.61
C ALA A 368 13.68 -0.09 20.50
N LEU A 369 12.57 0.61 20.75
CA LEU A 369 12.03 1.60 19.80
C LEU A 369 13.00 2.77 19.61
N VAL A 370 13.53 3.33 20.68
CA VAL A 370 14.52 4.42 20.62
C VAL A 370 15.79 3.96 19.90
N ALA A 371 16.32 2.79 20.23
CA ALA A 371 17.49 2.23 19.57
C ALA A 371 17.24 2.02 18.07
N TYR A 372 16.09 1.47 17.70
CA TYR A 372 15.72 1.28 16.30
C TYR A 372 15.65 2.61 15.53
N VAL A 373 15.08 3.66 16.16
CA VAL A 373 15.00 5.00 15.56
C VAL A 373 16.37 5.63 15.39
N LEU A 374 17.21 5.56 16.42
CA LEU A 374 18.53 6.18 16.40
C LEU A 374 19.49 5.48 15.44
N PHE A 375 19.48 4.15 15.40
CA PHE A 375 20.44 3.37 14.63
C PHE A 375 19.89 2.86 13.29
N GLY A 376 18.58 2.56 13.22
CA GLY A 376 17.96 2.03 12.01
C GLY A 376 17.41 3.09 11.06
N LEU A 377 17.01 4.24 11.58
CA LEU A 377 16.31 5.30 10.85
C LEU A 377 17.03 6.64 10.86
N SER A 378 18.29 6.74 11.31
CA SER A 378 19.03 8.01 11.38
C SER A 378 19.03 8.79 10.05
N ASP A 379 19.19 8.07 8.94
CA ASP A 379 19.25 8.60 7.58
C ASP A 379 17.99 8.25 6.75
N PHE A 380 16.92 7.77 7.39
CA PHE A 380 15.72 7.36 6.69
C PHE A 380 14.72 8.51 6.62
N SER A 381 14.24 8.80 5.40
CA SER A 381 13.15 9.73 5.14
C SER A 381 12.10 9.05 4.25
N PHE A 382 10.84 9.12 4.67
CA PHE A 382 9.72 8.69 3.83
C PHE A 382 9.62 9.55 2.58
N ALA A 383 9.90 10.84 2.71
CA ALA A 383 9.89 11.78 1.60
C ALA A 383 10.89 11.36 0.52
N ASP A 384 12.13 11.06 0.91
CA ASP A 384 13.19 10.64 -0.02
C ASP A 384 12.88 9.25 -0.61
N THR A 385 12.28 8.35 0.19
CA THR A 385 11.85 7.04 -0.30
C THR A 385 10.78 7.18 -1.37
N ILE A 386 9.78 8.05 -1.17
CA ILE A 386 8.72 8.30 -2.15
C ILE A 386 9.29 8.98 -3.40
N THR A 387 10.15 10.00 -3.24
CA THR A 387 10.74 10.73 -4.36
C THR A 387 11.74 9.90 -5.16
N GLY A 388 12.40 8.94 -4.52
CA GLY A 388 13.33 8.00 -5.16
C GLY A 388 12.65 6.91 -6.00
N ILE A 389 11.30 6.76 -5.92
CA ILE A 389 10.56 5.90 -6.82
C ILE A 389 10.47 6.60 -8.17
N GLU A 390 11.16 6.09 -9.18
CA GLU A 390 11.04 6.61 -10.55
C GLU A 390 9.59 6.44 -11.02
N PRO A 391 8.94 7.52 -11.49
CA PRO A 391 7.60 7.40 -12.06
C PRO A 391 7.69 6.51 -13.29
N VAL A 392 6.98 5.39 -13.29
CA VAL A 392 6.78 4.62 -14.52
C VAL A 392 5.88 5.45 -15.41
N GLN A 393 6.46 6.10 -16.40
CA GLN A 393 5.66 6.61 -17.48
C GLN A 393 4.97 5.38 -18.12
N PRO A 394 3.63 5.36 -18.24
CA PRO A 394 3.00 4.37 -19.08
C PRO A 394 3.68 4.52 -20.43
N LEU A 395 4.31 3.45 -20.91
CA LEU A 395 4.74 3.40 -22.29
C LEU A 395 3.52 3.81 -23.09
N GLN A 396 3.57 4.98 -23.68
CA GLN A 396 2.53 5.39 -24.61
C GLN A 396 2.48 4.24 -25.61
N VAL A 397 1.39 3.47 -25.57
CA VAL A 397 1.13 2.49 -26.61
C VAL A 397 1.13 3.31 -27.87
N PRO A 398 2.10 3.13 -28.79
CA PRO A 398 2.16 3.97 -29.98
C PRO A 398 0.80 3.86 -30.65
N GLN A 399 0.12 4.98 -30.87
CA GLN A 399 -1.10 4.95 -31.67
C GLN A 399 -0.73 4.28 -33.01
N ALA A 400 -1.66 3.61 -33.64
CA ALA A 400 -1.38 2.89 -34.88
C ALA A 400 -0.64 3.75 -35.93
N SER A 401 -0.86 5.07 -35.89
CA SER A 401 -0.13 6.08 -36.66
C SER A 401 1.37 6.16 -36.29
N ASP A 402 1.73 6.03 -35.02
CA ASP A 402 3.15 6.15 -34.58
C ASP A 402 3.96 4.89 -34.89
N THR A 403 3.31 3.73 -34.84
CA THR A 403 3.95 2.46 -35.25
C THR A 403 4.27 2.49 -36.73
N GLN A 404 3.32 2.94 -37.55
CA GLN A 404 3.52 3.07 -39.00
C GLN A 404 4.64 4.05 -39.34
N ARG A 405 4.66 5.22 -38.67
CA ARG A 405 5.70 6.25 -38.82
C ARG A 405 7.09 5.74 -38.43
N PHE A 406 7.18 5.00 -37.35
CA PHE A 406 8.45 4.38 -36.94
C PHE A 406 8.94 3.35 -37.96
N GLU A 407 8.05 2.53 -38.52
CA GLU A 407 8.37 1.59 -39.57
C GLU A 407 8.83 2.29 -40.85
N ASP A 408 8.18 3.39 -41.21
CA ASP A 408 8.56 4.22 -42.34
C ASP A 408 9.92 4.90 -42.12
N ALA A 409 10.24 5.37 -40.90
CA ALA A 409 11.55 5.92 -40.54
C ALA A 409 12.64 4.82 -40.66
N CYS A 410 12.40 3.63 -40.11
CA CYS A 410 13.31 2.49 -40.24
C CYS A 410 13.52 2.12 -41.71
N ALA A 411 12.47 2.13 -42.55
CA ALA A 411 12.56 1.83 -43.96
C ALA A 411 13.42 2.86 -44.74
N ARG A 412 13.27 4.15 -44.42
CA ARG A 412 14.10 5.22 -45.00
C ARG A 412 15.58 5.09 -44.62
N VAL A 413 15.86 4.87 -43.31
CA VAL A 413 17.22 4.63 -42.84
C VAL A 413 17.83 3.39 -43.51
N ALA A 414 17.04 2.33 -43.65
CA ALA A 414 17.48 1.11 -44.35
C ALA A 414 17.79 1.37 -45.82
N GLN A 415 16.96 2.15 -46.52
CA GLN A 415 17.15 2.52 -47.91
C GLN A 415 18.40 3.38 -48.11
N SER A 416 18.60 4.39 -47.25
CA SER A 416 19.78 5.26 -47.33
C SER A 416 21.07 4.49 -47.06
N GLY A 417 21.06 3.52 -46.16
CA GLY A 417 22.20 2.64 -45.85
C GLY A 417 22.38 1.45 -46.76
N GLY A 418 21.47 1.21 -47.72
CA GLY A 418 21.53 0.04 -48.63
C GLY A 418 21.43 -1.30 -47.85
N LEU A 419 20.55 -1.34 -46.86
CA LEU A 419 20.33 -2.57 -46.09
C LEU A 419 19.48 -3.58 -46.87
N THR A 420 19.78 -4.85 -46.66
CA THR A 420 18.96 -5.94 -47.19
C THR A 420 17.68 -6.09 -46.35
N PRO A 421 16.62 -6.78 -46.85
CA PRO A 421 15.39 -6.98 -46.10
C PRO A 421 15.64 -7.58 -44.70
N ARG A 422 16.54 -8.53 -44.57
CA ARG A 422 16.88 -9.14 -43.27
C ARG A 422 17.67 -8.20 -42.35
N GLU A 423 18.55 -7.37 -42.89
CA GLU A 423 19.24 -6.33 -42.14
C GLU A 423 18.26 -5.24 -41.66
N THR A 424 17.22 -4.94 -42.44
CA THR A 424 16.16 -3.99 -42.05
C THR A 424 15.30 -4.53 -40.91
N GLU A 425 14.97 -5.81 -40.89
CA GLU A 425 14.28 -6.45 -39.77
C GLU A 425 15.11 -6.34 -38.46
N VAL A 426 16.42 -6.60 -38.56
CA VAL A 426 17.35 -6.47 -37.44
C VAL A 426 17.47 -5.01 -37.01
N LEU A 427 17.57 -4.05 -37.94
CA LEU A 427 17.57 -2.60 -37.66
C LEU A 427 16.33 -2.21 -36.86
N ALA A 428 15.13 -2.59 -37.32
CA ALA A 428 13.88 -2.23 -36.66
C ALA A 428 13.79 -2.73 -35.23
N LEU A 429 14.30 -3.93 -34.94
CA LEU A 429 14.33 -4.47 -33.58
C LEU A 429 15.38 -3.77 -32.73
N LEU A 430 16.56 -3.47 -33.23
CA LEU A 430 17.60 -2.76 -32.50
C LEU A 430 17.19 -1.30 -32.21
N ALA A 431 16.55 -0.63 -33.17
CA ALA A 431 16.03 0.73 -33.01
C ALA A 431 14.89 0.82 -31.97
N ARG A 432 14.16 -0.28 -31.75
CA ARG A 432 13.20 -0.42 -30.62
C ARG A 432 13.89 -0.76 -29.29
N GLY A 433 15.21 -0.69 -29.20
CA GLY A 433 15.99 -1.00 -27.99
C GLY A 433 16.09 -2.49 -27.66
N ARG A 434 15.74 -3.40 -28.59
CA ARG A 434 15.77 -4.84 -28.33
C ARG A 434 17.22 -5.36 -28.33
N ASN A 435 17.51 -6.26 -27.39
CA ASN A 435 18.84 -6.86 -27.27
C ASN A 435 19.05 -8.04 -28.24
N ASN A 436 20.29 -8.48 -28.35
CA ASN A 436 20.69 -9.57 -29.27
C ASN A 436 19.95 -10.89 -29.01
N ALA A 437 19.58 -11.18 -27.74
CA ALA A 437 18.88 -12.40 -27.40
C ALA A 437 17.43 -12.36 -27.91
N PHE A 438 16.78 -11.21 -27.79
CA PHE A 438 15.43 -10.98 -28.34
C PHE A 438 15.42 -11.09 -29.87
N VAL A 439 16.42 -10.50 -30.55
CA VAL A 439 16.55 -10.58 -32.00
C VAL A 439 16.74 -12.03 -32.48
N GLN A 440 17.47 -12.85 -31.71
CA GLN A 440 17.64 -14.28 -32.01
C GLN A 440 16.32 -15.03 -31.94
N GLU A 441 15.55 -14.79 -30.94
CA GLU A 441 14.26 -15.45 -30.68
C GLU A 441 13.21 -15.03 -31.72
N GLU A 442 13.05 -13.72 -31.93
CA GLU A 442 12.04 -13.14 -32.82
C GLU A 442 12.28 -13.54 -34.30
N LEU A 443 13.53 -13.48 -34.75
CA LEU A 443 13.88 -13.80 -36.11
C LEU A 443 14.27 -15.27 -36.33
N THR A 444 14.23 -16.09 -35.31
CA THR A 444 14.61 -17.50 -35.30
C THR A 444 16.04 -17.73 -35.85
N LEU A 445 16.99 -16.90 -35.42
CA LEU A 445 18.36 -16.90 -35.90
C LEU A 445 19.35 -17.40 -34.83
N THR A 446 20.50 -17.96 -35.30
CA THR A 446 21.56 -18.32 -34.37
C THR A 446 22.29 -17.08 -33.85
N ARG A 447 22.89 -17.17 -32.65
CA ARG A 447 23.67 -16.10 -32.05
C ARG A 447 24.74 -15.50 -32.98
N ASN A 448 25.41 -16.35 -33.74
CA ASN A 448 26.47 -15.91 -34.65
C ASN A 448 25.88 -15.17 -35.85
N THR A 449 24.76 -15.63 -36.38
CA THR A 449 24.06 -14.99 -37.50
C THR A 449 23.57 -13.57 -37.09
N VAL A 450 22.97 -13.43 -35.91
CA VAL A 450 22.53 -12.11 -35.38
C VAL A 450 23.71 -11.15 -35.24
N LYS A 451 24.83 -11.61 -34.66
CA LYS A 451 26.06 -10.79 -34.57
C LYS A 451 26.58 -10.33 -35.92
N THR A 452 26.52 -11.19 -36.94
CA THR A 452 26.93 -10.84 -38.30
C THR A 452 26.02 -9.78 -38.90
N TYR A 453 24.70 -9.93 -38.77
CA TYR A 453 23.75 -8.91 -39.24
C TYR A 453 23.95 -7.57 -38.54
N ILE A 454 24.10 -7.56 -37.20
CA ILE A 454 24.37 -6.34 -36.44
C ILE A 454 25.64 -5.64 -36.91
N LYS A 455 26.72 -6.40 -37.13
CA LYS A 455 27.98 -5.87 -37.67
C LYS A 455 27.79 -5.25 -39.07
N HIS A 456 27.02 -5.88 -39.92
CA HIS A 456 26.73 -5.35 -41.26
C HIS A 456 25.89 -4.10 -41.22
N VAL A 457 24.82 -4.09 -40.39
CA VAL A 457 23.96 -2.91 -40.17
C VAL A 457 24.80 -1.72 -39.66
N TYR A 458 25.63 -1.93 -38.65
CA TYR A 458 26.48 -0.89 -38.11
C TYR A 458 27.48 -0.37 -39.14
N ALA A 459 28.11 -1.25 -39.86
CA ALA A 459 29.06 -0.85 -40.91
C ALA A 459 28.42 -0.07 -42.05
N LYS A 460 27.23 -0.48 -42.51
CA LYS A 460 26.52 0.17 -43.60
C LYS A 460 25.92 1.54 -43.21
N LEU A 461 25.50 1.68 -41.95
CA LEU A 461 24.96 2.94 -41.43
C LEU A 461 26.02 3.84 -40.80
N ASN A 462 27.28 3.39 -40.77
CA ASN A 462 28.40 4.10 -40.13
C ASN A 462 28.14 4.46 -38.68
N VAL A 463 27.55 3.55 -37.89
CA VAL A 463 27.29 3.69 -36.46
C VAL A 463 28.11 2.67 -35.69
N HIS A 464 28.46 2.98 -34.44
CA HIS A 464 29.35 2.15 -33.62
C HIS A 464 28.66 1.56 -32.37
N SER A 465 27.46 1.99 -32.08
CA SER A 465 26.67 1.55 -30.93
C SER A 465 25.18 1.44 -31.27
N GLN A 466 24.45 0.68 -30.45
CA GLN A 466 23.01 0.61 -30.56
C GLN A 466 22.35 1.96 -30.28
N GLN A 467 22.94 2.76 -29.38
CA GLN A 467 22.42 4.10 -29.07
C GLN A 467 22.52 5.01 -30.29
N GLU A 468 23.67 5.06 -30.96
CA GLU A 468 23.83 5.83 -32.20
C GLU A 468 22.86 5.42 -33.28
N LEU A 469 22.54 4.11 -33.37
CA LEU A 469 21.54 3.59 -34.31
C LEU A 469 20.12 4.07 -33.93
N ILE A 470 19.78 4.08 -32.66
CA ILE A 470 18.50 4.60 -32.16
C ILE A 470 18.39 6.08 -32.48
N ASP A 471 19.42 6.86 -32.14
CA ASP A 471 19.45 8.31 -32.39
C ASP A 471 19.32 8.64 -33.89
N LEU A 472 19.91 7.80 -34.77
CA LEU A 472 19.78 7.94 -36.20
C LEU A 472 18.35 7.74 -36.70
N VAL A 473 17.64 6.74 -36.18
CA VAL A 473 16.25 6.46 -36.53
C VAL A 473 15.32 7.54 -35.93
N GLU A 474 15.56 7.97 -34.71
CA GLU A 474 14.79 9.04 -34.05
C GLU A 474 14.93 10.36 -34.80
N LYS A 475 16.11 10.71 -35.24
CA LYS A 475 16.36 11.92 -36.05
C LYS A 475 15.59 11.89 -37.37
N GLU A 476 15.51 10.74 -38.02
CA GLU A 476 14.74 10.57 -39.24
C GLU A 476 13.24 10.60 -38.97
N TRP A 477 12.82 10.11 -37.79
CA TRP A 477 11.44 10.17 -37.34
C TRP A 477 10.98 11.62 -37.03
N GLU A 478 11.83 12.40 -36.35
CA GLU A 478 11.55 13.80 -36.01
C GLU A 478 11.59 14.72 -37.24
N HIS A 479 12.40 14.42 -38.25
CA HIS A 479 12.56 15.29 -39.41
C HIS A 479 11.30 15.42 -40.31
N TYR A 480 10.31 14.56 -40.10
CA TYR A 480 9.03 14.53 -40.79
C TYR A 480 7.85 14.97 -39.89
N HIS A 481 8.17 15.66 -38.80
CA HIS A 481 7.24 16.41 -38.00
C HIS A 481 7.30 17.88 -38.36
#